data_8b6388695b38ffd8e7957d7e59e074e2
#
_entry.id   8b6388695b38ffd8e7957d7e59e074e2
#
_cell.length_a   1.000
_cell.length_b   1.000
_cell.length_c   1.000
_cell.angle_alpha   90.00
_cell.angle_beta   90.00
_cell.angle_gamma   90.00
#
_symmetry.space_group_name_H-M   'P 1'
#
loop_
_entity.id
_entity.type
_entity.pdbx_description
1 polymer ?
#
loop_
_entity_poly.entity_id
_entity_poly.type
_entity_poly.pdbx_seq_one_letter_code
_entity_poly.pdbx_strand_id
1 'polypeptide(L)'
;MAGLASFAYAQTRIQSRYGERADAGVWLKLHNILDLGSYLQTAQQTALRPWVLGLSSTYNSHDIEQALRQKYRQHVDEVANWMPVKWHRPLQWIKRLADLPTLQYLLAGGEPLDWLKSDQGKGYEFIGEN
;
A
#
# COMPACT_ATOMS: atom_id res chain seq x y z
N MET A 1 -2.04 16.79 29.55
CA MET A 1 -1.46 15.66 28.82
C MET A 1 -2.31 15.23 27.61
N ALA A 2 -2.49 16.14 26.66
CA ALA A 2 -3.21 15.87 25.42
C ALA A 2 -2.59 14.75 24.58
N GLY A 3 -1.28 14.48 24.75
CA GLY A 3 -0.57 13.49 23.95
C GLY A 3 -0.96 12.03 24.20
N LEU A 4 -1.24 11.61 25.42
CA LEU A 4 -1.59 10.23 25.77
C LEU A 4 -2.97 9.84 25.23
N ALA A 5 -3.96 10.74 25.30
CA ALA A 5 -5.29 10.49 24.76
C ALA A 5 -5.26 10.34 23.23
N SER A 6 -4.43 11.13 22.54
CA SER A 6 -4.27 11.02 21.08
C SER A 6 -3.63 9.71 20.66
N PHE A 7 -2.63 9.22 21.40
CA PHE A 7 -2.04 7.91 21.17
C PHE A 7 -3.00 6.76 21.44
N ALA A 8 -3.83 6.86 22.50
CA ALA A 8 -4.82 5.83 22.81
C ALA A 8 -5.83 5.67 21.68
N TYR A 9 -6.26 6.75 21.06
CA TYR A 9 -7.15 6.73 19.89
C TYR A 9 -6.50 5.99 18.70
N ALA A 10 -5.28 6.35 18.36
CA ALA A 10 -4.54 5.70 17.28
C ALA A 10 -4.29 4.22 17.56
N GLN A 11 -3.87 3.90 18.79
CA GLN A 11 -3.59 2.51 19.21
C GLN A 11 -4.83 1.62 19.07
N THR A 12 -5.99 2.07 19.50
CA THR A 12 -7.24 1.32 19.40
C THR A 12 -7.58 1.01 17.94
N ARG A 13 -7.44 1.98 17.05
CA ARG A 13 -7.73 1.80 15.63
C ARG A 13 -6.73 0.89 14.94
N ILE A 14 -5.44 1.02 15.25
CA ILE A 14 -4.39 0.16 14.69
C ILE A 14 -4.59 -1.29 15.14
N GLN A 15 -4.92 -1.51 16.41
CA GLN A 15 -5.21 -2.86 16.91
C GLN A 15 -6.43 -3.47 16.24
N SER A 16 -7.48 -2.68 16.00
CA SER A 16 -8.66 -3.12 15.25
C SER A 16 -8.28 -3.56 13.83
N ARG A 17 -7.49 -2.75 13.12
CA ARG A 17 -6.98 -3.10 11.78
C ARG A 17 -6.10 -4.36 11.79
N TYR A 18 -5.25 -4.51 12.78
CA TYR A 18 -4.42 -5.71 12.93
C TYR A 18 -5.27 -6.97 13.11
N GLY A 19 -6.36 -6.90 13.85
CA GLY A 19 -7.30 -8.01 14.03
C GLY A 19 -8.06 -8.39 12.75
N GLU A 20 -8.22 -7.45 11.83
CA GLU A 20 -8.91 -7.65 10.55
C GLU A 20 -8.00 -8.18 9.43
N ARG A 21 -6.72 -8.41 9.68
CA ARG A 21 -5.80 -8.89 8.64
C ARG A 21 -6.15 -10.31 8.19
N ALA A 22 -5.80 -10.62 6.94
CA ALA A 22 -5.94 -11.97 6.41
C ALA A 22 -5.08 -12.96 7.21
N ASP A 23 -5.68 -14.06 7.63
CA ASP A 23 -5.00 -15.13 8.34
C ASP A 23 -4.44 -16.18 7.37
N ALA A 24 -3.74 -17.19 7.92
CA ALA A 24 -3.17 -18.27 7.13
C ALA A 24 -4.23 -19.05 6.34
N GLY A 25 -5.45 -19.20 6.87
CA GLY A 25 -6.55 -19.88 6.20
C GLY A 25 -6.99 -19.16 4.93
N VAL A 26 -7.07 -17.84 4.96
CA VAL A 26 -7.37 -17.01 3.78
C VAL A 26 -6.31 -17.22 2.70
N TRP A 27 -5.04 -17.15 3.07
CA TRP A 27 -3.94 -17.32 2.10
C TRP A 27 -3.90 -18.72 1.50
N LEU A 28 -4.13 -19.77 2.29
CA LEU A 28 -4.23 -21.14 1.79
C LEU A 28 -5.38 -21.31 0.80
N LYS A 29 -6.52 -20.70 1.09
CA LYS A 29 -7.68 -20.73 0.18
C LYS A 29 -7.37 -20.09 -1.17
N LEU A 30 -6.66 -18.96 -1.16
CA LEU A 30 -6.30 -18.22 -2.37
C LEU A 30 -5.16 -18.87 -3.16
N HIS A 31 -4.23 -19.54 -2.46
CA HIS A 31 -3.02 -20.13 -3.08
C HIS A 31 -3.33 -21.11 -4.22
N ASN A 32 -4.43 -21.82 -4.14
CA ASN A 32 -4.80 -22.83 -5.12
C ASN A 32 -5.60 -22.26 -6.31
N ILE A 33 -5.91 -20.98 -6.33
CA ILE A 33 -6.66 -20.34 -7.42
C ILE A 33 -5.66 -19.84 -8.46
N LEU A 34 -5.75 -20.37 -9.68
CA LEU A 34 -4.81 -20.05 -10.77
C LEU A 34 -5.31 -18.92 -11.68
N ASP A 35 -6.62 -18.69 -11.70
CA ASP A 35 -7.25 -17.65 -12.51
C ASP A 35 -7.38 -16.34 -11.73
N LEU A 36 -6.93 -15.24 -12.32
CA LEU A 36 -6.96 -13.93 -11.67
C LEU A 36 -8.39 -13.46 -11.35
N GLY A 37 -9.34 -13.66 -12.26
CA GLY A 37 -10.72 -13.27 -12.01
C GLY A 37 -11.34 -13.98 -10.82
N SER A 38 -11.16 -15.30 -10.74
CA SER A 38 -11.61 -16.11 -9.61
C SER A 38 -10.88 -15.76 -8.32
N TYR A 39 -9.58 -15.47 -8.40
CA TYR A 39 -8.77 -15.04 -7.26
C TYR A 39 -9.32 -13.74 -6.66
N LEU A 40 -9.53 -12.73 -7.49
CA LEU A 40 -10.04 -11.43 -7.04
C LEU A 40 -11.47 -11.55 -6.49
N GLN A 41 -12.31 -12.34 -7.12
CA GLN A 41 -13.68 -12.57 -6.65
C GLN A 41 -13.69 -13.24 -5.27
N THR A 42 -12.86 -14.25 -5.08
CA THR A 42 -12.75 -14.96 -3.79
C THR A 42 -12.14 -14.05 -2.73
N ALA A 43 -11.09 -13.30 -3.07
CA ALA A 43 -10.44 -12.37 -2.14
C ALA A 43 -11.39 -11.26 -1.66
N GLN A 44 -12.33 -10.81 -2.49
CA GLN A 44 -13.36 -9.83 -2.09
C GLN A 44 -14.29 -10.33 -0.99
N GLN A 45 -14.39 -11.63 -0.80
CA GLN A 45 -15.20 -12.26 0.26
C GLN A 45 -14.43 -12.49 1.54
N THR A 46 -13.19 -12.04 1.61
CA THR A 46 -12.28 -12.21 2.75
C THR A 46 -11.86 -10.87 3.34
N ALA A 47 -11.01 -10.90 4.35
CA ALA A 47 -10.39 -9.73 4.95
C ALA A 47 -9.54 -8.90 3.96
N LEU A 48 -9.20 -9.46 2.78
CA LEU A 48 -8.48 -8.75 1.72
C LEU A 48 -9.36 -7.82 0.88
N ARG A 49 -10.66 -7.79 1.11
CA ARG A 49 -11.59 -6.97 0.33
C ARG A 49 -11.16 -5.52 0.15
N PRO A 50 -10.70 -4.79 1.19
CA PRO A 50 -10.27 -3.40 1.04
C PRO A 50 -9.09 -3.24 0.06
N TRP A 51 -8.27 -4.29 -0.06
CA TRP A 51 -7.09 -4.28 -0.92
C TRP A 51 -7.39 -4.63 -2.38
N VAL A 52 -8.35 -5.50 -2.61
CA VAL A 52 -8.67 -6.01 -3.95
C VAL A 52 -9.87 -5.33 -4.60
N LEU A 53 -10.65 -4.58 -3.83
CA LEU A 53 -11.81 -3.88 -4.36
C LEU A 53 -11.37 -2.85 -5.42
N GLY A 54 -11.98 -2.91 -6.59
CA GLY A 54 -11.64 -2.05 -7.71
C GLY A 54 -10.54 -2.59 -8.63
N LEU A 55 -9.91 -3.72 -8.30
CA LEU A 55 -8.98 -4.38 -9.21
C LEU A 55 -9.75 -5.14 -10.28
N SER A 56 -9.33 -5.01 -11.53
CA SER A 56 -9.91 -5.71 -12.68
C SER A 56 -9.09 -6.94 -13.05
N SER A 57 -9.75 -8.02 -13.45
CA SER A 57 -9.08 -9.20 -14.00
C SER A 57 -8.40 -8.94 -15.35
N THR A 58 -8.68 -7.79 -15.98
CA THR A 58 -8.01 -7.34 -17.21
C THR A 58 -6.73 -6.58 -16.97
N TYR A 59 -6.42 -6.24 -15.71
CA TYR A 59 -5.19 -5.55 -15.35
C TYR A 59 -3.97 -6.45 -15.56
N ASN A 60 -2.88 -5.86 -16.04
CA ASN A 60 -1.59 -6.54 -16.03
C ASN A 60 -0.93 -6.44 -14.63
N SER A 61 0.20 -7.10 -14.44
CA SER A 61 0.90 -7.10 -13.16
C SER A 61 1.31 -5.70 -12.68
N HIS A 62 1.68 -4.81 -13.60
CA HIS A 62 2.05 -3.43 -13.26
C HIS A 62 0.86 -2.61 -12.80
N ASP A 63 -0.30 -2.77 -13.44
CA ASP A 63 -1.53 -2.09 -13.05
C ASP A 63 -1.97 -2.51 -11.65
N ILE A 64 -1.91 -3.81 -11.36
CA ILE A 64 -2.24 -4.35 -10.03
C ILE A 64 -1.28 -3.82 -8.99
N GLU A 65 0.02 -3.87 -9.26
CA GLU A 65 1.05 -3.39 -8.34
C GLU A 65 0.87 -1.89 -8.05
N GLN A 66 0.62 -1.09 -9.07
CA GLN A 66 0.38 0.34 -8.91
C GLN A 66 -0.87 0.61 -8.06
N ALA A 67 -1.97 -0.11 -8.31
CA ALA A 67 -3.19 0.02 -7.54
C ALA A 67 -2.99 -0.37 -6.06
N LEU A 68 -2.25 -1.44 -5.79
CA LEU A 68 -1.93 -1.85 -4.42
C LEU A 68 -1.02 -0.85 -3.71
N ARG A 69 -0.03 -0.29 -4.39
CA ARG A 69 0.81 0.78 -3.84
C ARG A 69 -0.01 2.02 -3.48
N GLN A 70 -0.96 2.38 -4.33
CA GLN A 70 -1.87 3.50 -4.06
C GLN A 70 -2.70 3.26 -2.80
N LYS A 71 -3.26 2.07 -2.65
CA LYS A 71 -4.00 1.68 -1.44
C LYS A 71 -3.12 1.69 -0.20
N TYR A 72 -1.90 1.22 -0.30
CA TYR A 72 -0.92 1.29 0.79
C TYR A 72 -0.68 2.73 1.24
N ARG A 73 -0.47 3.65 0.31
CA ARG A 73 -0.29 5.07 0.63
C ARG A 73 -1.52 5.66 1.33
N GLN A 74 -2.72 5.32 0.86
CA GLN A 74 -3.97 5.74 1.50
C GLN A 74 -4.07 5.23 2.94
N HIS A 75 -3.71 3.97 3.18
CA HIS A 75 -3.69 3.40 4.54
C HIS A 75 -2.68 4.10 5.45
N VAL A 76 -1.50 4.42 4.94
CA VAL A 76 -0.50 5.19 5.70
C VAL A 76 -1.04 6.58 6.06
N ASP A 77 -1.70 7.26 5.12
CA ASP A 77 -2.32 8.56 5.38
C ASP A 77 -3.40 8.48 6.46
N GLU A 78 -4.26 7.46 6.41
CA GLU A 78 -5.28 7.26 7.44
C GLU A 78 -4.66 7.05 8.82
N VAL A 79 -3.66 6.18 8.92
CA VAL A 79 -2.96 5.90 10.18
C VAL A 79 -2.27 7.17 10.70
N ALA A 80 -1.61 7.92 9.82
CA ALA A 80 -0.97 9.18 10.18
C ALA A 80 -1.99 10.17 10.76
N ASN A 81 -3.19 10.26 10.18
CA ASN A 81 -4.25 11.15 10.67
C ASN A 81 -4.80 10.76 12.05
N TRP A 82 -4.65 9.51 12.46
CA TRP A 82 -5.01 9.08 13.81
C TRP A 82 -3.98 9.48 14.88
N MET A 83 -2.78 9.80 14.44
CA MET A 83 -1.67 10.15 15.33
C MET A 83 -1.60 11.65 15.59
N PRO A 84 -0.97 12.09 16.70
CA PRO A 84 -0.70 13.51 16.93
C PRO A 84 0.08 14.15 15.77
N VAL A 85 -0.19 15.42 15.49
CA VAL A 85 0.35 16.16 14.33
C VAL A 85 1.87 16.05 14.18
N LYS A 86 2.59 16.07 15.29
CA LYS A 86 4.07 15.96 15.27
C LYS A 86 4.59 14.65 14.67
N TRP A 87 3.74 13.60 14.62
CA TRP A 87 4.08 12.30 14.07
C TRP A 87 3.66 12.14 12.61
N HIS A 88 2.88 13.06 12.05
CA HIS A 88 2.39 12.96 10.68
C HIS A 88 3.54 12.88 9.67
N ARG A 89 4.52 13.79 9.78
CA ARG A 89 5.65 13.84 8.83
C ARG A 89 6.53 12.59 8.89
N PRO A 90 6.97 12.08 10.06
CA PRO A 90 7.71 10.83 10.13
C PRO A 90 6.94 9.63 9.56
N LEU A 91 5.64 9.52 9.84
CA LEU A 91 4.80 8.43 9.33
C LEU A 91 4.62 8.51 7.82
N GLN A 92 4.56 9.69 7.24
CA GLN A 92 4.48 9.88 5.80
C GLN A 92 5.69 9.28 5.06
N TRP A 93 6.84 9.17 5.70
CA TRP A 93 8.01 8.50 5.13
C TRP A 93 7.80 7.01 4.89
N ILE A 94 6.91 6.36 5.65
CA ILE A 94 6.58 4.93 5.49
C ILE A 94 5.98 4.65 4.11
N LYS A 95 5.31 5.62 3.49
CA LYS A 95 4.82 5.49 2.12
C LYS A 95 5.91 5.13 1.12
N ARG A 96 7.13 5.57 1.35
CA ARG A 96 8.27 5.35 0.46
C ARG A 96 8.78 3.91 0.45
N LEU A 97 8.39 3.09 1.44
CA LEU A 97 8.74 1.67 1.45
C LEU A 97 8.20 0.93 0.23
N ALA A 98 7.00 1.30 -0.23
CA ALA A 98 6.40 0.70 -1.43
C ALA A 98 7.18 1.06 -2.71
N ASP A 99 7.99 2.10 -2.68
CA ASP A 99 8.74 2.59 -3.84
C ASP A 99 10.16 2.01 -3.93
N LEU A 100 10.61 1.26 -2.92
CA LEU A 100 11.97 0.70 -2.90
C LEU A 100 12.32 -0.14 -4.14
N PRO A 101 11.46 -1.04 -4.64
CA PRO A 101 11.76 -1.78 -5.86
C PRO A 101 11.95 -0.88 -7.08
N THR A 102 11.18 0.20 -7.18
CA THR A 102 11.30 1.20 -8.25
C THR A 102 12.60 1.97 -8.15
N LEU A 103 12.99 2.38 -6.94
CA LEU A 103 14.27 3.04 -6.72
C LEU A 103 15.44 2.15 -7.09
N GLN A 104 15.40 0.88 -6.73
CA GLN A 104 16.41 -0.10 -7.11
C GLN A 104 16.50 -0.26 -8.64
N TYR A 105 15.37 -0.32 -9.32
CA TYR A 105 15.29 -0.40 -10.77
C TYR A 105 15.93 0.83 -11.44
N LEU A 106 15.62 2.04 -10.97
CA LEU A 106 16.18 3.28 -11.51
C LEU A 106 17.68 3.40 -11.23
N LEU A 107 18.15 3.03 -10.05
CA LEU A 107 19.57 3.03 -9.69
C LEU A 107 20.37 2.02 -10.51
N ALA A 108 19.75 0.95 -10.96
CA ALA A 108 20.37 -0.04 -11.85
C ALA A 108 20.39 0.41 -13.32
N GLY A 109 19.96 1.63 -13.63
CA GLY A 109 19.93 2.18 -14.98
C GLY A 109 18.67 1.89 -15.78
N GLY A 110 17.59 1.44 -15.12
CA GLY A 110 16.31 1.22 -15.77
C GLY A 110 15.66 2.52 -16.24
N GLU A 111 14.90 2.46 -17.33
CA GLU A 111 14.15 3.62 -17.81
C GLU A 111 12.99 3.96 -16.89
N PRO A 112 12.72 5.27 -16.62
CA PRO A 112 11.60 5.67 -15.81
C PRO A 112 10.27 5.17 -16.36
N LEU A 113 9.47 4.55 -15.50
CA LEU A 113 8.12 4.11 -15.83
C LEU A 113 7.19 5.34 -16.01
N ASP A 114 6.17 5.21 -16.85
CA ASP A 114 5.29 6.35 -17.19
C ASP A 114 4.60 6.96 -15.96
N TRP A 115 4.26 6.15 -14.98
CA TRP A 115 3.64 6.65 -13.74
C TRP A 115 4.60 7.46 -12.85
N LEU A 116 5.93 7.31 -13.02
CA LEU A 116 6.91 8.15 -12.32
C LEU A 116 6.92 9.59 -12.82
N LYS A 117 6.45 9.81 -14.03
CA LYS A 117 6.30 11.15 -14.62
C LYS A 117 5.08 11.90 -14.06
N SER A 118 4.22 11.22 -13.32
CA SER A 118 3.09 11.83 -12.62
C SER A 118 3.53 12.53 -11.34
N ASP A 119 2.64 13.31 -10.74
CA ASP A 119 2.92 14.05 -9.49
C ASP A 119 3.44 13.18 -8.34
N GLN A 120 3.16 11.90 -8.36
CA GLN A 120 3.62 10.95 -7.35
C GLN A 120 5.10 10.59 -7.49
N GLY A 121 5.67 10.75 -8.68
CA GLY A 121 7.07 10.45 -8.98
C GLY A 121 8.01 11.65 -8.85
N LYS A 122 7.53 12.87 -8.66
CA LYS A 122 8.35 14.10 -8.64
C LYS A 122 9.51 14.10 -7.63
N GLY A 123 9.45 13.28 -6.59
CA GLY A 123 10.53 13.16 -5.62
C GLY A 123 11.71 12.30 -6.09
N TYR A 124 11.61 11.68 -7.26
CA TYR A 124 12.60 10.72 -7.78
C TYR A 124 13.22 11.14 -9.12
N GLU A 125 12.85 12.31 -9.65
CA GLU A 125 13.32 12.82 -10.96
C GLU A 125 14.85 12.94 -11.04
N PHE A 126 15.52 13.14 -9.91
CA PHE A 126 16.99 13.32 -9.85
C PHE A 126 17.80 12.02 -9.81
N ILE A 127 17.17 10.88 -9.66
CA ILE A 127 17.88 9.59 -9.50
C ILE A 127 18.31 9.01 -10.84
N GLY A 128 17.66 9.38 -11.94
CA GLY A 128 17.91 8.86 -13.28
C GLY A 128 18.84 9.69 -14.16
N GLU A 129 19.37 10.83 -13.68
CA GLU A 129 20.19 11.74 -14.48
C GLU A 129 21.71 11.61 -14.27
N ASN A 130 22.17 10.52 -13.67
CA ASN A 130 23.61 10.26 -13.52
C ASN A 130 24.13 9.24 -14.54
#